data_b6f2986bc07b7f45e34db1d72caba37d
#
_entry.id   b6f2986bc07b7f45e34db1d72caba37d
#
_cell.length_a   1.000
_cell.length_b   1.000
_cell.length_c   1.000
_cell.angle_alpha   90.00
_cell.angle_beta   90.00
_cell.angle_gamma   90.00
#
_symmetry.space_group_name_H-M   'P 1'
#
loop_
_entity.id
_entity.type
_entity.pdbx_description
1 polymer ?
#
loop_
_entity_poly.entity_id
_entity_poly.type
_entity_poly.pdbx_seq_one_letter_code
_entity_poly.pdbx_strand_id
1 'polypeptide(L)'
;MHKIIYFHSHETILFAVEELRRLIEKAGYKSSVYENKSGLAEANENDFRVLLITTIQYRAMVSKEKIVNINLDGFALVSSGKDLWIIGNEPRSILYGVYMYCRKYFGYQWTHLDREEIIEHKQGENLDLFIHEPMFVRRGNIFETINEPGYINSLIDWGVKNGQNEFFFTFFLWDEIKSYITSGLKKRSVQVTLGGHSLRYLLALIQKENKKNSLENYENLQFFGENIALQDELIDKIITICQENEVITRISLWPEDVGIKEKNADGFLINYIRFTEKLKSSLSASNLAVEVEYIVYNAGLSWDMLERKQTEISTEVDVLYAYWGRDYSKPIYSNEPSQERALRTLEDWNTQTSRNGRCLTVLEYYSDHFMLSELFPPLLTRIASDLHDYSQLHIQGVLNLIVPLHRKQINHEVSANYPWKWIHHLNNYIYSRLAWGEKYEEVLEEYFSVFKEEKDIFQKMLLDLEKLISPYSKWNVPLFPARVVDPEKLDLLASSLQISTELKATDSYLSTIELSEIEPLVAIQTKDNYSTFTPREMTLFYIYYLRLINKIYSKEWESKD
;
A
#
# COMPACT_ATOMS: atom_id res chain seq x y z
N MET A 1 -36.84 -7.64 5.81
CA MET A 1 -36.29 -7.08 4.54
C MET A 1 -35.39 -5.91 4.92
N HIS A 2 -34.25 -5.73 4.22
CA HIS A 2 -33.37 -4.56 4.43
C HIS A 2 -33.76 -3.46 3.44
N LYS A 3 -34.02 -2.25 3.97
CA LYS A 3 -34.27 -1.06 3.16
C LYS A 3 -33.04 -0.17 3.19
N ILE A 4 -32.38 0.00 2.07
CA ILE A 4 -31.21 0.87 1.91
C ILE A 4 -31.71 2.25 1.48
N ILE A 5 -31.42 3.27 2.27
CA ILE A 5 -31.87 4.64 2.03
C ILE A 5 -30.66 5.55 1.93
N TYR A 6 -30.52 6.29 0.85
CA TYR A 6 -29.42 7.24 0.65
C TYR A 6 -29.94 8.67 0.41
N PHE A 7 -29.14 9.65 0.79
CA PHE A 7 -29.54 11.06 0.78
C PHE A 7 -28.75 11.94 -0.18
N HIS A 8 -27.79 11.36 -0.91
CA HIS A 8 -26.94 12.11 -1.84
C HIS A 8 -26.55 11.24 -3.02
N SER A 9 -26.72 11.77 -4.26
CA SER A 9 -26.49 11.05 -5.51
C SER A 9 -25.04 11.17 -6.02
N HIS A 10 -24.04 11.27 -5.12
CA HIS A 10 -22.65 11.24 -5.51
C HIS A 10 -22.26 9.83 -6.02
N GLU A 11 -21.44 9.74 -7.07
CA GLU A 11 -21.05 8.46 -7.70
C GLU A 11 -20.56 7.41 -6.68
N THR A 12 -19.72 7.80 -5.74
CA THR A 12 -19.20 6.90 -4.69
C THR A 12 -20.29 6.45 -3.72
N ILE A 13 -21.26 7.30 -3.39
CA ILE A 13 -22.37 6.91 -2.52
C ILE A 13 -23.29 5.94 -3.25
N LEU A 14 -23.58 6.16 -4.53
CA LEU A 14 -24.32 5.23 -5.34
C LEU A 14 -23.61 3.88 -5.46
N PHE A 15 -22.29 3.90 -5.64
CA PHE A 15 -21.48 2.68 -5.60
C PHE A 15 -21.54 1.99 -4.22
N ALA A 16 -21.49 2.74 -3.11
CA ALA A 16 -21.64 2.19 -1.76
C ALA A 16 -23.02 1.53 -1.55
N VAL A 17 -24.08 2.10 -2.12
CA VAL A 17 -25.44 1.52 -2.12
C VAL A 17 -25.48 0.21 -2.91
N GLU A 18 -24.87 0.17 -4.08
CA GLU A 18 -24.78 -1.04 -4.92
C GLU A 18 -24.00 -2.15 -4.21
N GLU A 19 -22.86 -1.83 -3.62
CA GLU A 19 -22.05 -2.78 -2.84
C GLU A 19 -22.81 -3.29 -1.63
N LEU A 20 -23.43 -2.40 -0.85
CA LEU A 20 -24.26 -2.81 0.30
C LEU A 20 -25.39 -3.74 -0.12
N ARG A 21 -26.11 -3.40 -1.20
CA ARG A 21 -27.17 -4.24 -1.75
C ARG A 21 -26.63 -5.62 -2.12
N ARG A 22 -25.58 -5.65 -2.92
CA ARG A 22 -24.94 -6.90 -3.38
C ARG A 22 -24.53 -7.79 -2.20
N LEU A 23 -23.90 -7.20 -1.19
CA LEU A 23 -23.42 -7.91 0.01
C LEU A 23 -24.58 -8.43 0.87
N ILE A 24 -25.63 -7.64 1.07
CA ILE A 24 -26.86 -8.09 1.78
C ILE A 24 -27.51 -9.27 1.05
N GLU A 25 -27.65 -9.19 -0.27
CA GLU A 25 -28.26 -10.25 -1.08
C GLU A 25 -27.40 -11.53 -1.09
N LYS A 26 -26.06 -11.39 -1.16
CA LYS A 26 -25.12 -12.51 -1.05
C LYS A 26 -25.15 -13.18 0.33
N ALA A 27 -25.43 -12.42 1.41
CA ALA A 27 -25.64 -12.96 2.74
C ALA A 27 -27.02 -13.63 2.93
N GLY A 28 -27.84 -13.73 1.87
CA GLY A 28 -29.12 -14.43 1.89
C GLY A 28 -30.32 -13.57 2.29
N TYR A 29 -30.17 -12.25 2.41
CA TYR A 29 -31.24 -11.35 2.77
C TYR A 29 -31.83 -10.64 1.55
N LYS A 30 -33.12 -10.27 1.62
CA LYS A 30 -33.76 -9.43 0.60
C LYS A 30 -33.50 -7.96 0.90
N SER A 31 -33.23 -7.18 -0.14
CA SER A 31 -33.01 -5.74 -0.04
C SER A 31 -33.86 -4.94 -1.02
N SER A 32 -34.04 -3.67 -0.73
CA SER A 32 -34.63 -2.66 -1.63
C SER A 32 -33.95 -1.31 -1.41
N VAL A 33 -33.87 -0.49 -2.46
CA VAL A 33 -33.13 0.78 -2.46
C VAL A 33 -34.10 1.94 -2.65
N TYR A 34 -33.94 2.99 -1.88
CA TYR A 34 -34.77 4.20 -1.91
C TYR A 34 -33.90 5.45 -1.85
N GLU A 35 -34.30 6.45 -2.60
CA GLU A 35 -33.69 7.77 -2.53
C GLU A 35 -34.49 8.69 -1.60
N ASN A 36 -33.79 9.41 -0.73
CA ASN A 36 -34.36 10.44 0.14
C ASN A 36 -35.41 9.95 1.19
N LYS A 37 -36.16 10.92 1.69
CA LYS A 37 -37.19 10.70 2.77
C LYS A 37 -38.37 9.84 2.32
N SER A 38 -38.58 9.64 1.02
CA SER A 38 -39.67 8.74 0.56
C SER A 38 -39.49 7.33 1.10
N GLY A 39 -38.23 6.84 1.18
CA GLY A 39 -37.94 5.54 1.75
C GLY A 39 -38.26 5.41 3.26
N LEU A 40 -38.22 6.50 4.02
CA LEU A 40 -38.61 6.52 5.43
C LEU A 40 -40.15 6.38 5.60
N ALA A 41 -40.92 7.01 4.71
CA ALA A 41 -42.39 6.97 4.75
C ALA A 41 -42.96 5.62 4.28
N GLU A 42 -42.25 4.92 3.37
CA GLU A 42 -42.69 3.63 2.83
C GLU A 42 -42.27 2.41 3.67
N ALA A 43 -41.53 2.62 4.76
CA ALA A 43 -41.02 1.53 5.58
C ALA A 43 -42.11 0.98 6.49
N ASN A 44 -42.33 -0.35 6.45
CA ASN A 44 -43.15 -1.04 7.41
C ASN A 44 -42.43 -1.14 8.77
N GLU A 45 -43.19 -1.25 9.87
CA GLU A 45 -42.63 -1.38 11.22
C GLU A 45 -41.67 -2.57 11.39
N ASN A 46 -41.70 -3.55 10.47
CA ASN A 46 -40.88 -4.76 10.53
C ASN A 46 -39.62 -4.70 9.66
N ASP A 47 -39.39 -3.63 8.90
CA ASP A 47 -38.23 -3.49 8.04
C ASP A 47 -37.01 -2.96 8.81
N PHE A 48 -35.83 -3.51 8.51
CA PHE A 48 -34.56 -2.99 8.99
C PHE A 48 -34.04 -1.96 7.98
N ARG A 49 -33.77 -0.74 8.41
CA ARG A 49 -33.36 0.37 7.53
C ARG A 49 -31.90 0.66 7.71
N VAL A 50 -31.16 0.73 6.59
CA VAL A 50 -29.76 1.15 6.55
C VAL A 50 -29.68 2.49 5.81
N LEU A 51 -29.27 3.54 6.51
CA LEU A 51 -29.28 4.90 6.03
C LEU A 51 -27.85 5.39 5.77
N LEU A 52 -27.54 5.70 4.51
CA LEU A 52 -26.25 6.23 4.08
C LEU A 52 -26.33 7.75 4.01
N ILE A 53 -25.55 8.44 4.82
CA ILE A 53 -25.73 9.88 5.02
C ILE A 53 -24.39 10.58 5.34
N THR A 54 -24.25 11.82 4.88
CA THR A 54 -23.11 12.65 5.28
C THR A 54 -23.30 13.22 6.70
N THR A 55 -22.21 13.56 7.37
CA THR A 55 -22.22 14.19 8.69
C THR A 55 -23.08 15.47 8.70
N ILE A 56 -23.01 16.29 7.63
CA ILE A 56 -23.77 17.52 7.50
C ILE A 56 -25.27 17.22 7.46
N GLN A 57 -25.69 16.25 6.66
CA GLN A 57 -27.09 15.85 6.52
C GLN A 57 -27.61 15.21 7.82
N TYR A 58 -26.80 14.36 8.47
CA TYR A 58 -27.16 13.74 9.74
C TYR A 58 -27.42 14.79 10.82
N ARG A 59 -26.54 15.79 10.96
CA ARG A 59 -26.72 16.91 11.91
C ARG A 59 -27.98 17.71 11.65
N ALA A 60 -28.42 17.85 10.41
CA ALA A 60 -29.65 18.54 10.06
C ALA A 60 -30.93 17.73 10.38
N MET A 61 -30.83 16.41 10.51
CA MET A 61 -31.98 15.50 10.72
C MET A 61 -32.16 15.09 12.19
N VAL A 62 -31.07 15.03 12.96
CA VAL A 62 -31.05 14.52 14.34
C VAL A 62 -30.73 15.66 15.31
N SER A 63 -31.42 15.65 16.48
CA SER A 63 -31.21 16.68 17.51
C SER A 63 -29.76 16.77 17.98
N LYS A 64 -29.33 17.95 18.42
CA LYS A 64 -27.93 18.32 18.74
C LYS A 64 -27.20 17.37 19.72
N GLU A 65 -27.91 16.57 20.49
CA GLU A 65 -27.32 15.70 21.53
C GLU A 65 -26.58 14.47 20.98
N LYS A 66 -26.74 14.14 19.68
CA LYS A 66 -26.07 13.01 19.02
C LYS A 66 -25.11 13.47 17.90
N ILE A 67 -24.42 14.59 18.08
CA ILE A 67 -23.45 15.06 17.08
C ILE A 67 -22.20 14.15 17.13
N VAL A 68 -21.94 13.47 16.04
CA VAL A 68 -20.72 12.70 15.83
C VAL A 68 -19.69 13.62 15.19
N ASN A 69 -18.57 13.87 15.86
CA ASN A 69 -17.39 14.47 15.24
C ASN A 69 -16.55 13.33 14.68
N ILE A 70 -16.27 13.39 13.40
CA ILE A 70 -15.51 12.36 12.68
C ILE A 70 -14.47 13.10 11.86
N ASN A 71 -13.23 12.61 11.87
CA ASN A 71 -12.15 13.13 11.02
C ASN A 71 -12.32 12.67 9.56
N LEU A 72 -11.48 13.21 8.66
CA LEU A 72 -11.42 12.79 7.26
C LEU A 72 -11.30 11.26 7.16
N ASP A 73 -11.98 10.64 6.22
CA ASP A 73 -12.08 9.19 6.02
C ASP A 73 -12.78 8.41 7.14
N GLY A 74 -12.87 8.94 8.34
CA GLY A 74 -13.59 8.31 9.43
C GLY A 74 -15.09 8.17 9.16
N PHE A 75 -15.73 7.24 9.83
CA PHE A 75 -17.17 7.01 9.77
C PHE A 75 -17.75 6.64 11.14
N ALA A 76 -19.08 6.75 11.26
CA ALA A 76 -19.79 6.23 12.39
C ALA A 76 -20.91 5.28 11.94
N LEU A 77 -21.11 4.21 12.72
CA LEU A 77 -22.28 3.34 12.66
C LEU A 77 -23.12 3.63 13.91
N VAL A 78 -24.37 4.02 13.73
CA VAL A 78 -25.26 4.38 14.82
C VAL A 78 -26.58 3.62 14.69
N SER A 79 -26.88 2.74 15.65
CA SER A 79 -28.14 2.05 15.71
C SER A 79 -29.18 2.84 16.53
N SER A 80 -30.41 2.89 16.05
CA SER A 80 -31.55 3.44 16.78
C SER A 80 -32.83 2.67 16.44
N GLY A 81 -33.18 1.73 17.26
CA GLY A 81 -34.30 0.81 16.98
C GLY A 81 -33.99 -0.11 15.80
N LYS A 82 -34.74 0.05 14.70
CA LYS A 82 -34.52 -0.71 13.44
C LYS A 82 -33.73 0.07 12.41
N ASP A 83 -33.21 1.23 12.76
CA ASP A 83 -32.41 2.08 11.90
C ASP A 83 -30.92 1.89 12.21
N LEU A 84 -30.13 1.68 11.18
CA LEU A 84 -28.71 1.79 11.22
C LEU A 84 -28.27 2.96 10.33
N TRP A 85 -27.61 3.92 10.91
CA TRP A 85 -27.02 5.06 10.20
C TRP A 85 -25.55 4.79 9.91
N ILE A 86 -25.19 4.87 8.65
CA ILE A 86 -23.80 4.88 8.19
C ILE A 86 -23.46 6.31 7.83
N ILE A 87 -22.66 6.95 8.67
CA ILE A 87 -22.38 8.39 8.64
C ILE A 87 -20.92 8.60 8.27
N GLY A 88 -20.64 9.42 7.28
CA GLY A 88 -19.27 9.79 6.89
C GLY A 88 -19.14 11.27 6.54
N ASN A 89 -17.93 11.84 6.65
CA ASN A 89 -17.70 13.21 6.22
C ASN A 89 -17.65 13.33 4.70
N GLU A 90 -16.98 12.36 4.08
CA GLU A 90 -16.76 12.28 2.65
C GLU A 90 -17.51 11.08 2.06
N PRO A 91 -17.82 11.10 0.75
CA PRO A 91 -18.46 9.94 0.11
C PRO A 91 -17.71 8.63 0.32
N ARG A 92 -16.37 8.66 0.31
CA ARG A 92 -15.50 7.51 0.57
C ARG A 92 -15.63 7.00 2.00
N SER A 93 -15.80 7.88 2.97
CA SER A 93 -16.03 7.49 4.38
C SER A 93 -17.29 6.63 4.54
N ILE A 94 -18.35 6.97 3.80
CA ILE A 94 -19.59 6.18 3.79
C ILE A 94 -19.34 4.78 3.21
N LEU A 95 -18.54 4.67 2.15
CA LEU A 95 -18.15 3.38 1.56
C LEU A 95 -17.38 2.51 2.56
N TYR A 96 -16.44 3.09 3.32
CA TYR A 96 -15.75 2.36 4.39
C TYR A 96 -16.71 1.91 5.49
N GLY A 97 -17.66 2.77 5.86
CA GLY A 97 -18.72 2.42 6.81
C GLY A 97 -19.57 1.24 6.33
N VAL A 98 -19.89 1.17 5.03
CA VAL A 98 -20.60 0.03 4.43
C VAL A 98 -19.79 -1.26 4.58
N TYR A 99 -18.50 -1.25 4.24
CA TYR A 99 -17.66 -2.43 4.36
C TYR A 99 -17.49 -2.86 5.82
N MET A 100 -17.31 -1.91 6.75
CA MET A 100 -17.23 -2.22 8.18
C MET A 100 -18.54 -2.77 8.71
N TYR A 101 -19.69 -2.21 8.31
CA TYR A 101 -21.00 -2.76 8.67
C TYR A 101 -21.14 -4.20 8.18
N CYS A 102 -20.80 -4.46 6.93
CA CYS A 102 -20.87 -5.81 6.38
C CYS A 102 -19.92 -6.79 7.10
N ARG A 103 -18.74 -6.33 7.49
CA ARG A 103 -17.78 -7.10 8.27
C ARG A 103 -18.34 -7.47 9.65
N LYS A 104 -18.83 -6.48 10.39
CA LYS A 104 -19.32 -6.67 11.76
C LYS A 104 -20.68 -7.37 11.84
N TYR A 105 -21.60 -7.08 10.91
CA TYR A 105 -22.96 -7.57 10.97
C TYR A 105 -23.17 -8.89 10.22
N PHE A 106 -22.54 -9.05 9.06
CA PHE A 106 -22.68 -10.26 8.23
C PHE A 106 -21.47 -11.19 8.29
N GLY A 107 -20.38 -10.82 8.95
CA GLY A 107 -19.17 -11.62 9.03
C GLY A 107 -18.33 -11.65 7.75
N TYR A 108 -18.48 -10.66 6.87
CA TYR A 108 -17.67 -10.56 5.67
C TYR A 108 -16.19 -10.37 5.99
N GLN A 109 -15.35 -11.06 5.25
CA GLN A 109 -13.91 -10.90 5.28
C GLN A 109 -13.33 -10.84 3.87
N TRP A 110 -12.34 -9.96 3.68
CA TRP A 110 -11.61 -9.77 2.43
C TRP A 110 -10.12 -9.97 2.68
N THR A 111 -9.76 -11.14 3.19
CA THR A 111 -8.36 -11.49 3.52
C THR A 111 -7.51 -11.70 2.29
N HIS A 112 -8.10 -12.21 1.20
CA HIS A 112 -7.42 -12.52 -0.04
C HIS A 112 -8.06 -11.81 -1.23
N LEU A 113 -7.24 -11.57 -2.26
CA LEU A 113 -7.67 -10.95 -3.49
C LEU A 113 -8.80 -11.75 -4.15
N ASP A 114 -9.81 -11.05 -4.68
CA ASP A 114 -10.97 -11.62 -5.37
C ASP A 114 -11.80 -12.63 -4.55
N ARG A 115 -11.57 -12.69 -3.24
CA ARG A 115 -12.35 -13.55 -2.33
C ARG A 115 -13.17 -12.71 -1.36
N GLU A 116 -14.41 -13.13 -1.19
CA GLU A 116 -15.33 -12.60 -0.18
C GLU A 116 -15.85 -13.78 0.64
N GLU A 117 -15.30 -13.93 1.82
CA GLU A 117 -15.67 -14.99 2.74
C GLU A 117 -16.66 -14.47 3.78
N ILE A 118 -17.62 -15.32 4.17
CA ILE A 118 -18.53 -15.03 5.27
C ILE A 118 -18.20 -16.06 6.35
N ILE A 119 -17.66 -15.59 7.46
CA ILE A 119 -17.38 -16.43 8.62
C ILE A 119 -18.53 -16.30 9.60
N GLU A 120 -18.89 -17.38 10.25
CA GLU A 120 -20.10 -17.50 11.08
C GLU A 120 -20.41 -16.26 11.92
N HIS A 121 -21.67 -15.82 11.81
CA HIS A 121 -22.19 -14.67 12.47
C HIS A 121 -22.03 -14.74 13.99
N LYS A 122 -21.29 -13.81 14.55
CA LYS A 122 -21.66 -13.29 15.86
C LYS A 122 -22.86 -12.37 15.65
N GLN A 123 -24.09 -12.95 15.69
CA GLN A 123 -25.32 -12.18 15.57
C GLN A 123 -25.30 -11.04 16.59
N GLY A 124 -25.34 -9.81 16.09
CA GLY A 124 -25.75 -8.66 16.84
C GLY A 124 -24.73 -8.14 17.86
N GLU A 125 -23.55 -7.75 17.44
CA GLU A 125 -22.89 -6.68 18.19
C GLU A 125 -23.84 -5.47 18.18
N ASN A 126 -24.22 -5.03 19.37
CA ASN A 126 -25.07 -3.85 19.51
C ASN A 126 -24.27 -2.63 19.06
N LEU A 127 -24.50 -2.17 17.83
CA LEU A 127 -23.82 -1.02 17.25
C LEU A 127 -24.49 0.29 17.69
N ASP A 128 -24.77 0.46 18.98
CA ASP A 128 -25.41 1.68 19.48
C ASP A 128 -24.67 2.93 19.06
N LEU A 129 -23.34 2.90 19.13
CA LEU A 129 -22.45 3.91 18.56
C LEU A 129 -21.08 3.28 18.33
N PHE A 130 -20.65 3.18 17.08
CA PHE A 130 -19.32 2.76 16.68
C PHE A 130 -18.69 3.83 15.80
N ILE A 131 -17.64 4.48 16.27
CA ILE A 131 -16.86 5.46 15.50
C ILE A 131 -15.52 4.83 15.19
N HIS A 132 -15.11 4.92 13.94
CA HIS A 132 -13.82 4.44 13.50
C HIS A 132 -13.13 5.48 12.61
N GLU A 133 -11.92 5.82 12.98
CA GLU A 133 -11.08 6.78 12.30
C GLU A 133 -9.73 6.14 11.94
N PRO A 134 -9.16 6.46 10.78
CA PRO A 134 -7.87 5.88 10.39
C PRO A 134 -6.73 6.39 11.25
N MET A 135 -5.74 5.55 11.51
CA MET A 135 -4.50 5.90 12.19
C MET A 135 -3.64 6.86 11.35
N PHE A 136 -3.57 6.61 10.04
CA PHE A 136 -2.83 7.45 9.10
C PHE A 136 -3.79 8.10 8.09
N VAL A 137 -3.57 9.36 7.75
CA VAL A 137 -4.36 10.09 6.75
C VAL A 137 -4.15 9.51 5.36
N ARG A 138 -2.91 9.13 5.00
CA ARG A 138 -2.55 8.51 3.71
C ARG A 138 -2.17 7.06 3.93
N ARG A 139 -2.81 6.16 3.20
CA ARG A 139 -2.68 4.70 3.31
C ARG A 139 -2.92 4.09 1.94
N GLY A 140 -1.96 3.34 1.43
CA GLY A 140 -2.16 2.74 0.11
C GLY A 140 -0.91 2.11 -0.46
N ASN A 141 -0.97 1.83 -1.75
CA ASN A 141 0.08 1.12 -2.45
C ASN A 141 0.71 1.96 -3.57
N ILE A 142 2.01 1.77 -3.75
CA ILE A 142 2.78 2.31 -4.86
C ILE A 142 3.07 1.19 -5.86
N PHE A 143 2.73 1.41 -7.14
CA PHE A 143 2.94 0.48 -8.24
C PHE A 143 3.90 1.11 -9.25
N GLU A 144 5.06 0.51 -9.45
CA GLU A 144 6.01 1.01 -10.42
C GLU A 144 5.93 0.28 -11.76
N THR A 145 5.88 -1.05 -11.76
CA THR A 145 6.13 -1.85 -12.95
C THR A 145 5.12 -2.96 -13.21
N ILE A 146 4.05 -3.05 -12.43
CA ILE A 146 3.05 -4.12 -12.55
C ILE A 146 2.07 -3.77 -13.67
N ASN A 147 2.36 -4.19 -14.89
CA ASN A 147 1.49 -3.98 -16.06
C ASN A 147 0.49 -5.14 -16.21
N GLU A 148 -0.40 -5.29 -15.24
CA GLU A 148 -1.48 -6.27 -15.24
C GLU A 148 -2.80 -5.58 -14.81
N PRO A 149 -3.56 -4.96 -15.74
CA PRO A 149 -4.73 -4.13 -15.40
C PRO A 149 -5.79 -4.87 -14.58
N GLY A 150 -6.03 -6.15 -14.87
CA GLY A 150 -6.97 -6.97 -14.10
C GLY A 150 -6.54 -7.14 -12.64
N TYR A 151 -5.28 -7.48 -12.43
CA TYR A 151 -4.70 -7.62 -11.10
C TYR A 151 -4.69 -6.29 -10.32
N ILE A 152 -4.35 -5.17 -10.97
CA ILE A 152 -4.42 -3.84 -10.35
C ILE A 152 -5.85 -3.46 -9.97
N ASN A 153 -6.85 -3.74 -10.83
CA ASN A 153 -8.26 -3.50 -10.47
C ASN A 153 -8.69 -4.30 -9.24
N SER A 154 -8.29 -5.56 -9.16
CA SER A 154 -8.57 -6.40 -7.98
C SER A 154 -7.87 -5.85 -6.74
N LEU A 155 -6.62 -5.38 -6.85
CA LEU A 155 -5.90 -4.73 -5.74
C LEU A 155 -6.56 -3.42 -5.28
N ILE A 156 -7.09 -2.61 -6.19
CA ILE A 156 -7.82 -1.38 -5.86
C ILE A 156 -9.09 -1.72 -5.09
N ASP A 157 -9.88 -2.68 -5.58
CA ASP A 157 -11.11 -3.11 -4.92
C ASP A 157 -10.84 -3.67 -3.52
N TRP A 158 -9.89 -4.59 -3.43
CA TRP A 158 -9.47 -5.22 -2.19
C TRP A 158 -8.86 -4.20 -1.21
N GLY A 159 -8.03 -3.30 -1.70
CA GLY A 159 -7.37 -2.28 -0.88
C GLY A 159 -8.38 -1.34 -0.21
N VAL A 160 -9.38 -0.87 -0.96
CA VAL A 160 -10.45 -0.02 -0.40
C VAL A 160 -11.29 -0.77 0.62
N LYS A 161 -11.61 -2.04 0.39
CA LYS A 161 -12.30 -2.91 1.37
C LYS A 161 -11.50 -3.10 2.67
N ASN A 162 -10.18 -2.94 2.59
CA ASN A 162 -9.25 -3.02 3.72
C ASN A 162 -8.71 -1.66 4.19
N GLY A 163 -9.34 -0.56 3.79
CA GLY A 163 -9.09 0.77 4.34
C GLY A 163 -8.03 1.61 3.59
N GLN A 164 -7.49 1.15 2.46
CA GLN A 164 -6.59 1.96 1.63
C GLN A 164 -7.34 3.10 0.94
N ASN A 165 -6.72 4.27 0.83
CA ASN A 165 -7.30 5.45 0.23
C ASN A 165 -6.46 6.08 -0.88
N GLU A 166 -5.27 5.56 -1.15
CA GLU A 166 -4.36 6.10 -2.15
C GLU A 166 -3.72 5.00 -2.99
N PHE A 167 -3.65 5.24 -4.31
CA PHE A 167 -2.97 4.37 -5.27
C PHE A 167 -2.04 5.22 -6.12
N PHE A 168 -0.75 4.89 -6.05
CA PHE A 168 0.32 5.60 -6.70
C PHE A 168 0.82 4.80 -7.92
N PHE A 169 0.98 5.44 -9.06
CA PHE A 169 1.47 4.85 -10.30
C PHE A 169 2.62 5.66 -10.88
N THR A 170 3.57 5.00 -11.53
CA THR A 170 4.52 5.70 -12.40
C THR A 170 3.79 6.24 -13.63
N PHE A 171 4.31 7.32 -14.25
CA PHE A 171 3.67 7.89 -15.43
C PHE A 171 3.60 6.90 -16.60
N PHE A 172 4.65 6.10 -16.80
CA PHE A 172 4.65 5.11 -17.88
C PHE A 172 3.66 3.98 -17.61
N LEU A 173 3.52 3.51 -16.38
CA LEU A 173 2.52 2.50 -16.03
C LEU A 173 1.11 3.04 -16.18
N TRP A 174 0.87 4.27 -15.71
CA TRP A 174 -0.41 4.95 -15.85
C TRP A 174 -0.88 5.00 -17.30
N ASP A 175 -0.01 5.40 -18.22
CA ASP A 175 -0.37 5.49 -19.64
C ASP A 175 -0.79 4.15 -20.25
N GLU A 176 -0.24 3.05 -19.76
CA GLU A 176 -0.59 1.70 -20.22
C GLU A 176 -1.91 1.17 -19.64
N ILE A 177 -2.22 1.49 -18.37
CA ILE A 177 -3.34 0.84 -17.67
C ILE A 177 -4.53 1.77 -17.37
N LYS A 178 -4.41 3.09 -17.51
CA LYS A 178 -5.43 4.09 -17.11
C LYS A 178 -6.81 3.82 -17.66
N SER A 179 -6.93 3.39 -18.92
CA SER A 179 -8.21 3.09 -19.54
C SER A 179 -8.98 1.94 -18.84
N TYR A 180 -8.28 1.09 -18.15
CA TYR A 180 -8.88 -0.06 -17.46
C TYR A 180 -9.22 0.23 -15.99
N ILE A 181 -8.47 1.15 -15.32
CA ILE A 181 -8.58 1.34 -13.87
C ILE A 181 -9.27 2.63 -13.44
N THR A 182 -9.34 3.65 -14.29
CA THR A 182 -9.86 4.99 -13.96
C THR A 182 -11.28 4.94 -13.39
N SER A 183 -12.19 4.19 -14.00
CA SER A 183 -13.56 4.03 -13.50
C SER A 183 -13.59 3.41 -12.10
N GLY A 184 -12.74 2.39 -11.87
CA GLY A 184 -12.60 1.75 -10.57
C GLY A 184 -12.11 2.68 -9.46
N LEU A 185 -11.16 3.56 -9.77
CA LEU A 185 -10.63 4.58 -8.87
C LEU A 185 -11.67 5.67 -8.58
N LYS A 186 -12.31 6.20 -9.63
CA LYS A 186 -13.28 7.31 -9.54
C LYS A 186 -14.49 6.95 -8.69
N LYS A 187 -15.13 5.82 -8.95
CA LYS A 187 -16.32 5.38 -8.19
C LYS A 187 -16.02 5.11 -6.70
N ARG A 188 -14.76 4.95 -6.29
CA ARG A 188 -14.33 4.79 -4.91
C ARG A 188 -13.81 6.08 -4.28
N SER A 189 -13.69 7.14 -5.04
CA SER A 189 -13.20 8.47 -4.60
C SER A 189 -11.84 8.37 -3.90
N VAL A 190 -10.97 7.49 -4.38
CA VAL A 190 -9.62 7.31 -3.85
C VAL A 190 -8.65 8.34 -4.42
N GLN A 191 -7.57 8.60 -3.71
CA GLN A 191 -6.50 9.48 -4.18
C GLN A 191 -5.65 8.73 -5.22
N VAL A 192 -5.28 9.43 -6.28
CA VAL A 192 -4.42 8.93 -7.34
C VAL A 192 -3.17 9.82 -7.41
N THR A 193 -2.04 9.22 -7.12
CA THR A 193 -0.73 9.87 -7.22
C THR A 193 -0.01 9.37 -8.47
N LEU A 194 0.52 10.29 -9.28
CA LEU A 194 1.43 9.95 -10.38
C LEU A 194 2.84 10.44 -10.09
N GLY A 195 3.84 9.63 -10.43
CA GLY A 195 5.22 10.04 -10.20
C GLY A 195 6.24 8.92 -10.35
N GLY A 196 6.95 8.62 -9.26
CA GLY A 196 8.03 7.65 -9.26
C GLY A 196 9.22 8.07 -10.14
N HIS A 197 10.09 7.12 -10.49
CA HIS A 197 11.23 7.31 -11.38
C HIS A 197 10.79 7.44 -12.84
N SER A 198 10.10 8.54 -13.16
CA SER A 198 9.46 8.77 -14.47
C SER A 198 10.03 9.95 -15.25
N LEU A 199 11.10 10.57 -14.77
CA LEU A 199 11.68 11.76 -15.41
C LEU A 199 12.10 11.46 -16.84
N ARG A 200 12.87 10.40 -17.09
CA ARG A 200 13.29 10.00 -18.44
C ARG A 200 12.14 9.69 -19.37
N TYR A 201 11.10 9.06 -18.86
CA TYR A 201 9.89 8.77 -19.63
C TYR A 201 9.21 10.06 -20.11
N LEU A 202 9.00 11.01 -19.19
CA LEU A 202 8.37 12.29 -19.52
C LEU A 202 9.19 13.12 -20.50
N LEU A 203 10.52 13.16 -20.31
CA LEU A 203 11.44 13.82 -21.24
C LEU A 203 11.40 13.19 -22.64
N ALA A 204 11.32 11.86 -22.72
CA ALA A 204 11.16 11.17 -24.00
C ALA A 204 9.83 11.50 -24.71
N LEU A 205 8.74 11.71 -23.97
CA LEU A 205 7.46 12.17 -24.53
C LEU A 205 7.60 13.57 -25.15
N ILE A 206 8.22 14.52 -24.42
CA ILE A 206 8.47 15.89 -24.89
C ILE A 206 9.34 15.88 -26.16
N GLN A 207 10.39 15.08 -26.18
CA GLN A 207 11.27 14.93 -27.32
C GLN A 207 10.53 14.44 -28.57
N LYS A 208 9.70 13.41 -28.41
CA LYS A 208 8.89 12.85 -29.50
C LYS A 208 7.92 13.86 -30.07
N GLU A 209 7.25 14.64 -29.22
CA GLU A 209 6.29 15.67 -29.62
C GLU A 209 6.96 16.84 -30.36
N ASN A 210 8.11 17.29 -29.86
CA ASN A 210 8.83 18.45 -30.39
C ASN A 210 9.79 18.14 -31.55
N LYS A 211 9.92 16.88 -31.99
CA LYS A 211 10.89 16.42 -33.00
C LYS A 211 12.33 16.88 -32.72
N LYS A 212 12.69 17.05 -31.46
CA LYS A 212 14.04 17.46 -31.03
C LYS A 212 14.99 16.25 -31.03
N ASN A 213 16.22 16.43 -31.55
CA ASN A 213 17.24 15.39 -31.50
C ASN A 213 17.78 15.25 -30.09
N SER A 214 17.86 14.01 -29.61
CA SER A 214 18.53 13.50 -28.41
C SER A 214 18.56 14.39 -27.15
N LEU A 215 17.58 14.15 -26.26
CA LEU A 215 17.67 14.48 -24.82
C LEU A 215 18.35 13.33 -24.04
N GLU A 216 19.26 12.59 -24.67
CA GLU A 216 19.65 11.24 -24.30
C GLU A 216 20.37 11.08 -22.96
N ASN A 217 20.90 12.14 -22.34
CA ASN A 217 21.69 11.99 -21.10
C ASN A 217 21.56 13.19 -20.15
N TYR A 218 20.34 13.58 -19.76
CA TYR A 218 20.23 14.50 -18.64
C TYR A 218 20.43 13.76 -17.31
N GLU A 219 21.55 14.00 -16.66
CA GLU A 219 21.72 13.65 -15.26
C GLU A 219 20.81 14.51 -14.38
N ASN A 220 20.35 13.97 -13.25
CA ASN A 220 19.50 14.69 -12.31
C ASN A 220 20.01 16.10 -11.95
N LEU A 221 21.32 16.22 -11.73
CA LEU A 221 21.97 17.50 -11.39
C LEU A 221 21.79 18.56 -12.48
N GLN A 222 21.92 18.19 -13.76
CA GLN A 222 21.76 19.11 -14.88
C GLN A 222 20.29 19.51 -15.07
N PHE A 223 19.37 18.56 -14.95
CA PHE A 223 17.96 18.84 -15.10
C PHE A 223 17.46 19.80 -14.02
N PHE A 224 17.69 19.48 -12.74
CA PHE A 224 17.16 20.31 -11.65
C PHE A 224 17.97 21.59 -11.41
N GLY A 225 19.27 21.64 -11.79
CA GLY A 225 20.14 22.78 -11.54
C GLY A 225 20.16 23.85 -12.62
N GLU A 226 20.23 23.46 -13.88
CA GLU A 226 20.64 24.37 -14.97
C GLU A 226 19.61 24.55 -16.08
N ASN A 227 18.67 23.63 -16.25
CA ASN A 227 17.83 23.61 -17.44
C ASN A 227 16.39 24.08 -17.19
N ILE A 228 16.25 25.36 -16.86
CA ILE A 228 14.95 25.98 -16.52
C ILE A 228 13.93 25.84 -17.67
N ALA A 229 14.35 26.03 -18.93
CA ALA A 229 13.43 25.92 -20.07
C ALA A 229 12.86 24.50 -20.21
N LEU A 230 13.68 23.46 -19.99
CA LEU A 230 13.23 22.08 -20.05
C LEU A 230 12.34 21.73 -18.83
N GLN A 231 12.60 22.32 -17.67
CA GLN A 231 11.72 22.20 -16.51
C GLN A 231 10.34 22.77 -16.82
N ASP A 232 10.26 23.93 -17.50
CA ASP A 232 8.99 24.54 -17.92
C ASP A 232 8.22 23.63 -18.90
N GLU A 233 8.91 23.11 -19.92
CA GLU A 233 8.30 22.15 -20.86
C GLU A 233 7.77 20.89 -20.12
N LEU A 234 8.48 20.41 -19.11
CA LEU A 234 8.06 19.27 -18.31
C LEU A 234 6.83 19.59 -17.45
N ILE A 235 6.81 20.77 -16.82
CA ILE A 235 5.67 21.24 -16.03
C ILE A 235 4.43 21.36 -16.91
N ASP A 236 4.55 21.96 -18.09
CA ASP A 236 3.44 22.09 -19.05
C ASP A 236 2.91 20.71 -19.49
N LYS A 237 3.81 19.75 -19.69
CA LYS A 237 3.43 18.37 -20.00
C LYS A 237 2.65 17.71 -18.85
N ILE A 238 3.11 17.88 -17.60
CA ILE A 238 2.41 17.34 -16.42
C ILE A 238 1.02 18.02 -16.26
N ILE A 239 0.94 19.33 -16.46
CA ILE A 239 -0.34 20.06 -16.44
C ILE A 239 -1.32 19.45 -17.46
N THR A 240 -0.86 19.23 -18.69
CA THR A 240 -1.67 18.62 -19.76
C THR A 240 -2.17 17.24 -19.34
N ILE A 241 -1.31 16.40 -18.78
CA ILE A 241 -1.69 15.06 -18.30
C ILE A 241 -2.74 15.17 -17.19
N CYS A 242 -2.60 16.11 -16.24
CA CYS A 242 -3.58 16.31 -15.18
C CYS A 242 -4.92 16.83 -15.71
N GLN A 243 -4.92 17.72 -16.70
CA GLN A 243 -6.14 18.21 -17.35
C GLN A 243 -6.91 17.10 -18.09
N GLU A 244 -6.20 16.16 -18.70
CA GLU A 244 -6.79 15.01 -19.40
C GLU A 244 -7.28 13.91 -18.44
N ASN A 245 -6.85 13.93 -17.17
CA ASN A 245 -7.12 12.88 -16.20
C ASN A 245 -7.52 13.47 -14.83
N GLU A 246 -8.76 13.91 -14.71
CA GLU A 246 -9.33 14.55 -13.50
C GLU A 246 -9.22 13.71 -12.22
N VAL A 247 -8.97 12.41 -12.35
CA VAL A 247 -8.83 11.51 -11.20
C VAL A 247 -7.51 11.70 -10.46
N ILE A 248 -6.52 12.36 -11.09
CA ILE A 248 -5.20 12.60 -10.50
C ILE A 248 -5.33 13.65 -9.41
N THR A 249 -4.90 13.31 -8.20
CA THR A 249 -4.98 14.18 -7.02
C THR A 249 -3.61 14.67 -6.52
N ARG A 250 -2.53 14.00 -6.94
CA ARG A 250 -1.16 14.33 -6.49
C ARG A 250 -0.11 13.99 -7.55
N ILE A 251 0.96 14.77 -7.57
CA ILE A 251 2.20 14.49 -8.32
C ILE A 251 3.36 14.29 -7.34
N SER A 252 4.10 13.20 -7.54
CA SER A 252 5.27 12.81 -6.73
C SER A 252 6.38 12.32 -7.69
N LEU A 253 6.98 13.26 -8.43
CA LEU A 253 8.04 12.93 -9.40
C LEU A 253 9.38 12.78 -8.67
N TRP A 254 9.98 11.59 -8.77
CA TRP A 254 11.25 11.27 -8.12
C TRP A 254 12.44 11.48 -9.06
N PRO A 255 13.58 11.93 -8.52
CA PRO A 255 14.83 11.90 -9.26
C PRO A 255 15.18 10.47 -9.69
N GLU A 256 15.96 10.33 -10.76
CA GLU A 256 16.47 9.01 -11.14
C GLU A 256 17.41 8.46 -10.07
N ASP A 257 17.48 7.14 -9.95
CA ASP A 257 18.31 6.39 -9.00
C ASP A 257 19.81 6.47 -9.35
N VAL A 258 20.36 7.64 -9.21
CA VAL A 258 21.79 7.90 -9.49
C VAL A 258 22.44 8.47 -8.24
N GLY A 259 23.59 7.93 -7.89
CA GLY A 259 24.39 8.44 -6.77
C GLY A 259 24.72 9.91 -6.96
N ILE A 260 24.33 10.74 -5.99
CA ILE A 260 24.69 12.16 -5.95
C ILE A 260 25.98 12.26 -5.16
N LYS A 261 27.04 12.76 -5.80
CA LYS A 261 28.34 12.95 -5.12
C LYS A 261 28.22 14.05 -4.05
N GLU A 262 28.76 13.80 -2.86
CA GLU A 262 28.68 14.67 -1.67
C GLU A 262 28.88 16.16 -1.92
N LYS A 263 29.75 16.55 -2.86
CA LYS A 263 30.05 17.95 -3.15
C LYS A 263 28.88 18.75 -3.73
N ASN A 264 27.83 18.09 -4.22
CA ASN A 264 26.71 18.73 -4.91
C ASN A 264 25.35 18.44 -4.26
N ALA A 265 25.31 17.70 -3.16
CA ALA A 265 24.10 17.17 -2.59
C ALA A 265 23.14 18.26 -2.06
N ASP A 266 23.62 19.22 -1.31
CA ASP A 266 22.79 20.32 -0.79
C ASP A 266 22.22 21.17 -1.92
N GLY A 267 23.03 21.47 -2.95
CA GLY A 267 22.56 22.21 -4.12
C GLY A 267 21.52 21.46 -4.92
N PHE A 268 21.68 20.13 -5.04
CA PHE A 268 20.70 19.28 -5.71
C PHE A 268 19.35 19.30 -4.97
N LEU A 269 19.33 19.05 -3.67
CA LEU A 269 18.10 18.99 -2.88
C LEU A 269 17.33 20.33 -2.93
N ILE A 270 18.04 21.46 -2.80
CA ILE A 270 17.44 22.79 -2.91
C ILE A 270 16.79 22.98 -4.29
N ASN A 271 17.46 22.64 -5.37
CA ASN A 271 16.95 22.80 -6.72
C ASN A 271 15.77 21.88 -7.00
N TYR A 272 15.81 20.65 -6.48
CA TYR A 272 14.72 19.70 -6.60
C TYR A 272 13.46 20.19 -5.85
N ILE A 273 13.62 20.70 -4.62
CA ILE A 273 12.52 21.31 -3.86
C ILE A 273 11.93 22.49 -4.63
N ARG A 274 12.75 23.42 -5.13
CA ARG A 274 12.29 24.58 -5.92
C ARG A 274 11.52 24.18 -7.17
N PHE A 275 11.97 23.11 -7.85
CA PHE A 275 11.23 22.56 -8.98
C PHE A 275 9.84 22.07 -8.57
N THR A 276 9.72 21.36 -7.44
CA THR A 276 8.42 20.87 -6.96
C THR A 276 7.49 21.99 -6.51
N GLU A 277 8.03 23.05 -5.90
CA GLU A 277 7.27 24.27 -5.55
C GLU A 277 6.77 24.98 -6.82
N LYS A 278 7.62 25.10 -7.85
CA LYS A 278 7.25 25.68 -9.14
C LYS A 278 6.16 24.86 -9.82
N LEU A 279 6.28 23.53 -9.80
CA LEU A 279 5.24 22.63 -10.32
C LEU A 279 3.91 22.84 -9.58
N LYS A 280 3.91 22.91 -8.23
CA LYS A 280 2.70 23.16 -7.43
C LYS A 280 2.05 24.50 -7.81
N SER A 281 2.86 25.55 -7.89
CA SER A 281 2.38 26.89 -8.26
C SER A 281 1.76 26.91 -9.67
N SER A 282 2.38 26.22 -10.63
CA SER A 282 1.93 26.14 -12.03
C SER A 282 0.62 25.36 -12.16
N LEU A 283 0.49 24.23 -11.42
CA LEU A 283 -0.76 23.46 -11.34
C LEU A 283 -1.90 24.32 -10.77
N SER A 284 -1.63 25.06 -9.69
CA SER A 284 -2.58 25.96 -9.07
C SER A 284 -2.99 27.12 -10.01
N ALA A 285 -2.04 27.71 -10.74
CA ALA A 285 -2.29 28.75 -11.73
C ALA A 285 -3.15 28.23 -12.91
N SER A 286 -3.10 26.94 -13.18
CA SER A 286 -3.93 26.24 -14.19
C SER A 286 -5.28 25.78 -13.64
N ASN A 287 -5.70 26.22 -12.44
CA ASN A 287 -6.92 25.81 -11.73
C ASN A 287 -7.03 24.30 -11.47
N LEU A 288 -5.92 23.62 -11.28
CA LEU A 288 -5.87 22.21 -10.94
C LEU A 288 -5.65 22.05 -9.43
N ALA A 289 -6.59 21.39 -8.75
CA ALA A 289 -6.51 21.05 -7.32
C ALA A 289 -5.67 19.79 -7.13
N VAL A 290 -4.42 19.81 -7.63
CA VAL A 290 -3.48 18.69 -7.54
C VAL A 290 -2.38 19.03 -6.54
N GLU A 291 -2.18 18.16 -5.55
CA GLU A 291 -1.10 18.30 -4.58
C GLU A 291 0.25 17.88 -5.18
N VAL A 292 1.34 18.35 -4.59
CA VAL A 292 2.70 17.97 -4.99
C VAL A 292 3.49 17.57 -3.77
N GLU A 293 4.35 16.59 -3.92
CA GLU A 293 5.33 16.21 -2.91
C GLU A 293 6.68 15.91 -3.56
N TYR A 294 7.74 16.01 -2.78
CA TYR A 294 9.05 15.54 -3.17
C TYR A 294 9.50 14.39 -2.27
N ILE A 295 10.31 13.49 -2.85
CA ILE A 295 10.89 12.37 -2.11
C ILE A 295 12.26 12.76 -1.53
N VAL A 296 12.50 12.31 -0.30
CA VAL A 296 13.83 12.27 0.31
C VAL A 296 14.18 10.82 0.63
N TYR A 297 15.27 10.34 0.04
CA TYR A 297 15.69 8.94 0.15
C TYR A 297 17.20 8.81 -0.02
N ASN A 298 17.75 7.66 0.31
CA ASN A 298 19.18 7.38 0.14
C ASN A 298 19.48 6.92 -1.30
N ALA A 299 19.33 7.86 -2.24
CA ALA A 299 19.59 7.65 -3.67
C ALA A 299 20.98 7.13 -3.93
N GLY A 300 21.10 5.99 -4.64
CA GLY A 300 22.39 5.37 -4.95
C GLY A 300 23.24 5.09 -3.70
N LEU A 301 22.58 4.84 -2.54
CA LEU A 301 23.21 4.57 -1.24
C LEU A 301 23.85 5.80 -0.56
N SER A 302 23.68 6.97 -1.12
CA SER A 302 24.09 8.23 -0.50
C SER A 302 23.09 8.69 0.56
N TRP A 303 23.58 9.21 1.66
CA TRP A 303 22.77 9.79 2.72
C TRP A 303 22.42 11.27 2.48
N ASP A 304 22.92 11.86 1.43
CA ASP A 304 22.90 13.30 1.22
C ASP A 304 21.50 13.92 1.13
N MET A 305 20.52 13.19 0.60
CA MET A 305 19.13 13.67 0.58
C MET A 305 18.43 13.48 1.93
N LEU A 306 18.80 12.47 2.69
CA LEU A 306 18.23 12.22 4.02
C LEU A 306 18.86 13.14 5.08
N GLU A 307 20.18 13.32 5.06
CA GLU A 307 20.94 14.16 5.96
C GLU A 307 21.17 15.54 5.34
N ARG A 308 20.14 16.38 5.37
CA ARG A 308 20.29 17.78 4.93
C ARG A 308 21.18 18.56 5.88
N LYS A 309 22.11 19.36 5.32
CA LYS A 309 23.01 20.21 6.14
C LYS A 309 22.45 21.60 6.37
N GLN A 310 21.95 22.26 5.33
CA GLN A 310 21.48 23.64 5.37
C GLN A 310 20.22 23.87 4.54
N THR A 311 19.65 22.85 3.91
CA THR A 311 18.47 22.98 3.06
C THR A 311 17.25 23.26 3.91
N GLU A 312 16.57 24.36 3.63
CA GLU A 312 15.26 24.65 4.19
C GLU A 312 14.20 23.73 3.58
N ILE A 313 13.28 23.27 4.41
CA ILE A 313 12.15 22.45 3.98
C ILE A 313 11.06 23.36 3.41
N SER A 314 10.42 22.93 2.34
CA SER A 314 9.34 23.67 1.70
C SER A 314 8.17 23.93 2.65
N THR A 315 7.55 25.11 2.50
CA THR A 315 6.27 25.46 3.12
C THR A 315 5.09 25.19 2.20
N GLU A 316 5.34 24.80 0.93
CA GLU A 316 4.32 24.70 -0.12
C GLU A 316 3.97 23.25 -0.50
N VAL A 317 4.93 22.32 -0.37
CA VAL A 317 4.78 20.94 -0.81
C VAL A 317 5.08 19.94 0.31
N ASP A 318 4.46 18.78 0.22
CA ASP A 318 4.61 17.69 1.20
C ASP A 318 5.91 16.90 0.99
N VAL A 319 6.24 16.02 1.92
CA VAL A 319 7.45 15.20 1.92
C VAL A 319 7.09 13.71 1.91
N LEU A 320 7.70 12.97 1.00
CA LEU A 320 7.74 11.51 1.03
C LEU A 320 9.12 11.07 1.50
N TYR A 321 9.20 10.41 2.64
CA TYR A 321 10.45 9.91 3.23
C TYR A 321 10.60 8.43 2.94
N ALA A 322 11.76 8.02 2.41
CA ALA A 322 12.05 6.62 2.13
C ALA A 322 13.47 6.26 2.57
N TYR A 323 13.60 5.23 3.39
CA TYR A 323 14.89 4.65 3.75
C TYR A 323 15.08 3.29 3.06
N TRP A 324 15.79 3.29 1.95
CA TRP A 324 16.13 2.07 1.24
C TRP A 324 17.38 1.42 1.84
N GLY A 325 17.22 0.39 2.61
CA GLY A 325 18.27 -0.26 3.41
C GLY A 325 17.77 -0.73 4.78
N ARG A 326 16.47 -0.62 4.99
CA ARG A 326 15.79 -1.06 6.20
C ARG A 326 16.05 -2.54 6.49
N ASP A 327 16.45 -2.88 7.72
CA ASP A 327 16.53 -4.24 8.22
C ASP A 327 15.22 -4.61 8.94
N TYR A 328 14.32 -5.31 8.25
CA TYR A 328 13.02 -5.71 8.82
C TYR A 328 13.10 -6.78 9.91
N SER A 329 14.27 -7.34 10.19
CA SER A 329 14.45 -8.18 11.38
C SER A 329 14.51 -7.39 12.68
N LYS A 330 14.62 -6.05 12.60
CA LYS A 330 14.84 -5.15 13.73
C LYS A 330 13.80 -4.05 13.81
N PRO A 331 13.46 -3.55 15.02
CA PRO A 331 12.61 -2.37 15.16
C PRO A 331 13.28 -1.11 14.60
N ILE A 332 12.49 -0.07 14.32
CA ILE A 332 13.04 1.22 13.87
C ILE A 332 13.95 1.86 14.93
N TYR A 333 13.69 1.62 16.19
CA TYR A 333 14.49 2.06 17.34
C TYR A 333 15.66 1.13 17.68
N SER A 334 16.16 0.34 16.73
CA SER A 334 17.31 -0.52 16.99
C SER A 334 18.61 0.27 17.09
N ASN A 335 19.56 -0.26 17.87
CA ASN A 335 20.91 0.31 18.01
C ASN A 335 21.83 -0.01 16.80
N GLU A 336 21.28 -0.49 15.71
CA GLU A 336 22.04 -0.71 14.48
C GLU A 336 22.36 0.65 13.85
N PRO A 337 23.65 0.95 13.54
CA PRO A 337 24.07 2.30 13.19
C PRO A 337 23.31 2.92 12.01
N SER A 338 23.01 2.14 10.96
CA SER A 338 22.28 2.64 9.79
C SER A 338 20.82 2.94 10.12
N GLN A 339 20.17 2.11 10.96
CA GLN A 339 18.78 2.35 11.36
C GLN A 339 18.65 3.50 12.35
N GLU A 340 19.58 3.62 13.30
CA GLU A 340 19.64 4.76 14.19
C GLU A 340 19.85 6.08 13.41
N ARG A 341 20.70 6.04 12.38
CA ARG A 341 20.93 7.16 11.47
C ARG A 341 19.66 7.52 10.68
N ALA A 342 18.97 6.52 10.13
CA ALA A 342 17.71 6.71 9.41
C ALA A 342 16.61 7.28 10.32
N LEU A 343 16.49 6.77 11.55
CA LEU A 343 15.51 7.27 12.52
C LEU A 343 15.75 8.75 12.84
N ARG A 344 16.99 9.15 13.12
CA ARG A 344 17.32 10.55 13.38
C ARG A 344 16.96 11.47 12.21
N THR A 345 17.20 11.02 10.97
CA THR A 345 16.82 11.80 9.80
C THR A 345 15.31 11.87 9.63
N LEU A 346 14.58 10.78 9.88
CA LEU A 346 13.12 10.77 9.86
C LEU A 346 12.52 11.75 10.89
N GLU A 347 13.03 11.74 12.12
CA GLU A 347 12.59 12.65 13.18
C GLU A 347 12.85 14.13 12.83
N ASP A 348 14.02 14.43 12.25
CA ASP A 348 14.34 15.79 11.80
C ASP A 348 13.41 16.24 10.67
N TRP A 349 13.23 15.42 9.63
CA TRP A 349 12.32 15.72 8.53
C TRP A 349 10.89 15.89 9.00
N ASN A 350 10.39 15.00 9.86
CA ASN A 350 9.02 15.08 10.39
C ASN A 350 8.80 16.34 11.23
N THR A 351 9.74 16.66 12.10
CA THR A 351 9.68 17.86 12.95
C THR A 351 9.62 19.14 12.12
N GLN A 352 10.47 19.28 11.12
CA GLN A 352 10.52 20.48 10.30
C GLN A 352 9.32 20.59 9.36
N THR A 353 8.92 19.48 8.73
CA THR A 353 7.74 19.41 7.86
C THR A 353 6.48 19.82 8.63
N SER A 354 6.31 19.30 9.84
CA SER A 354 5.17 19.66 10.71
C SER A 354 5.19 21.15 11.12
N ARG A 355 6.36 21.72 11.43
CA ARG A 355 6.50 23.16 11.72
C ARG A 355 6.08 24.04 10.57
N ASN A 356 6.27 23.58 9.35
CA ASN A 356 5.86 24.28 8.14
C ASN A 356 4.39 24.04 7.76
N GLY A 357 3.63 23.31 8.59
CA GLY A 357 2.24 22.97 8.33
C GLY A 357 2.05 22.00 7.16
N ARG A 358 3.10 21.24 6.81
CA ARG A 358 3.08 20.25 5.73
C ARG A 358 3.07 18.82 6.29
N CYS A 359 2.75 17.87 5.42
CA CYS A 359 2.64 16.46 5.78
C CYS A 359 3.89 15.68 5.39
N LEU A 360 4.33 14.77 6.26
CA LEU A 360 5.32 13.75 5.94
C LEU A 360 4.66 12.39 5.86
N THR A 361 4.93 11.69 4.77
CA THR A 361 4.52 10.31 4.53
C THR A 361 5.76 9.43 4.44
N VAL A 362 5.72 8.26 5.07
CA VAL A 362 6.78 7.25 4.94
C VAL A 362 6.44 6.29 3.82
N LEU A 363 7.41 6.03 2.95
CA LEU A 363 7.36 4.93 1.99
C LEU A 363 8.02 3.71 2.61
N GLU A 364 7.26 2.63 2.72
CA GLU A 364 7.70 1.35 3.24
C GLU A 364 7.77 0.27 2.16
N TYR A 365 8.57 -0.75 2.39
CA TYR A 365 8.92 -1.79 1.41
C TYR A 365 8.42 -3.17 1.85
N TYR A 366 7.27 -3.26 2.53
CA TYR A 366 6.72 -4.53 3.03
C TYR A 366 6.32 -5.52 1.93
N SER A 367 6.30 -5.06 0.68
CA SER A 367 5.95 -5.84 -0.50
C SER A 367 6.96 -5.69 -1.63
N ASP A 368 8.20 -5.31 -1.31
CA ASP A 368 9.28 -5.14 -2.27
C ASP A 368 10.25 -6.32 -2.24
N HIS A 369 10.37 -7.04 -3.36
CA HIS A 369 11.26 -8.19 -3.44
C HIS A 369 12.76 -7.82 -3.38
N PHE A 370 13.14 -6.59 -3.71
CA PHE A 370 14.53 -6.14 -3.55
C PHE A 370 14.91 -6.02 -2.07
N MET A 371 13.99 -5.57 -1.24
CA MET A 371 14.19 -5.46 0.20
C MET A 371 14.00 -6.79 0.92
N LEU A 372 13.02 -7.58 0.49
CA LEU A 372 12.62 -8.81 1.17
C LEU A 372 13.25 -10.07 0.59
N SER A 373 14.09 -9.93 -0.42
CA SER A 373 14.72 -11.05 -1.15
C SER A 373 13.71 -12.00 -1.78
N GLU A 374 14.18 -13.09 -2.33
CA GLU A 374 13.36 -14.17 -2.88
C GLU A 374 12.59 -14.96 -1.81
N LEU A 375 12.98 -14.84 -0.56
CA LEU A 375 12.31 -15.51 0.56
C LEU A 375 10.99 -14.84 0.94
N PHE A 376 10.89 -13.55 0.72
CA PHE A 376 9.70 -12.73 0.94
C PHE A 376 9.01 -13.05 2.28
N PRO A 377 9.66 -12.78 3.43
CA PRO A 377 9.17 -13.21 4.73
C PRO A 377 7.82 -12.61 5.08
N PRO A 378 6.99 -13.32 5.83
CA PRO A 378 5.90 -12.69 6.54
C PRO A 378 6.48 -11.67 7.54
N LEU A 379 5.84 -10.50 7.66
CA LEU A 379 6.26 -9.39 8.53
C LEU A 379 5.13 -8.98 9.49
N LEU A 380 4.46 -9.96 10.10
CA LEU A 380 3.25 -9.75 10.87
C LEU A 380 3.49 -8.86 12.09
N THR A 381 4.47 -9.23 12.90
CA THR A 381 4.83 -8.48 14.12
C THR A 381 5.63 -7.22 13.79
N ARG A 382 6.43 -7.27 12.73
CA ARG A 382 7.24 -6.14 12.30
C ARG A 382 6.39 -4.97 11.83
N ILE A 383 5.43 -5.21 10.94
CA ILE A 383 4.51 -4.18 10.44
C ILE A 383 3.72 -3.56 11.61
N ALA A 384 3.26 -4.38 12.55
CA ALA A 384 2.54 -3.87 13.72
C ALA A 384 3.41 -2.94 14.58
N SER A 385 4.65 -3.33 14.85
CA SER A 385 5.60 -2.51 15.59
C SER A 385 5.92 -1.20 14.86
N ASP A 386 6.24 -1.28 13.57
CA ASP A 386 6.64 -0.11 12.78
C ASP A 386 5.49 0.91 12.66
N LEU A 387 4.26 0.46 12.38
CA LEU A 387 3.10 1.37 12.30
C LEU A 387 2.77 2.00 13.67
N HIS A 388 2.92 1.25 14.75
CA HIS A 388 2.81 1.81 16.09
C HIS A 388 3.84 2.92 16.32
N ASP A 389 5.11 2.64 16.00
CA ASP A 389 6.20 3.60 16.18
C ASP A 389 6.00 4.86 15.31
N TYR A 390 5.57 4.71 14.04
CA TYR A 390 5.23 5.84 13.18
C TYR A 390 4.06 6.67 13.74
N SER A 391 3.07 6.03 14.34
CA SER A 391 1.96 6.76 14.97
C SER A 391 2.42 7.58 16.18
N GLN A 392 3.36 7.07 16.98
CA GLN A 392 3.96 7.80 18.11
C GLN A 392 4.81 8.99 17.65
N LEU A 393 5.43 8.88 16.48
CA LEU A 393 6.13 10.00 15.83
C LEU A 393 5.18 11.00 15.15
N HIS A 394 3.87 10.76 15.20
CA HIS A 394 2.85 11.57 14.52
C HIS A 394 3.05 11.68 13.00
N ILE A 395 3.58 10.65 12.39
CA ILE A 395 3.67 10.53 10.92
C ILE A 395 2.25 10.55 10.34
N GLN A 396 2.05 11.32 9.26
CA GLN A 396 0.72 11.54 8.69
C GLN A 396 0.29 10.44 7.72
N GLY A 397 1.23 9.75 7.09
CA GLY A 397 0.92 8.72 6.12
C GLY A 397 1.99 7.65 6.02
N VAL A 398 1.57 6.46 5.60
CA VAL A 398 2.46 5.36 5.24
C VAL A 398 1.96 4.77 3.93
N LEU A 399 2.82 4.65 2.93
CA LEU A 399 2.54 4.00 1.65
C LEU A 399 3.44 2.78 1.49
N ASN A 400 2.88 1.68 1.00
CA ASN A 400 3.61 0.43 0.82
C ASN A 400 3.96 0.22 -0.66
N LEU A 401 5.26 0.15 -0.97
CA LEU A 401 5.74 -0.13 -2.32
C LEU A 401 5.59 -1.62 -2.66
N ILE A 402 4.95 -1.89 -3.78
CA ILE A 402 4.81 -3.24 -4.33
C ILE A 402 5.74 -3.40 -5.54
N VAL A 403 6.81 -4.15 -5.37
CA VAL A 403 7.72 -4.52 -6.44
C VAL A 403 7.70 -6.03 -6.63
N PRO A 404 7.23 -6.51 -7.78
CA PRO A 404 7.13 -7.93 -8.05
C PRO A 404 8.51 -8.56 -8.29
N LEU A 405 8.57 -9.87 -8.14
CA LEU A 405 9.74 -10.63 -8.52
C LEU A 405 9.93 -10.59 -10.05
N HIS A 406 11.08 -10.08 -10.51
CA HIS A 406 11.40 -10.05 -11.92
C HIS A 406 11.98 -11.39 -12.40
N ARG A 407 11.31 -12.03 -13.37
CA ARG A 407 11.66 -13.37 -13.90
C ARG A 407 13.10 -13.52 -14.40
N LYS A 408 13.78 -12.44 -14.74
CA LYS A 408 15.17 -12.48 -15.27
C LYS A 408 16.24 -12.66 -14.19
N GLN A 409 15.89 -12.58 -12.92
CA GLN A 409 16.85 -12.54 -11.81
C GLN A 409 17.02 -13.88 -11.09
N ILE A 410 16.17 -14.87 -11.35
CA ILE A 410 16.18 -16.18 -10.69
C ILE A 410 16.29 -17.30 -11.72
N ASN A 411 16.79 -18.49 -11.28
CA ASN A 411 16.74 -19.72 -12.05
C ASN A 411 15.32 -19.92 -12.59
N HIS A 412 15.20 -20.23 -13.88
CA HIS A 412 13.95 -20.24 -14.66
C HIS A 412 12.82 -21.06 -14.04
N GLU A 413 13.14 -22.15 -13.34
CA GLU A 413 12.16 -23.00 -12.68
C GLU A 413 11.52 -22.35 -11.45
N VAL A 414 12.28 -21.60 -10.65
CA VAL A 414 11.79 -20.90 -9.46
C VAL A 414 10.96 -19.69 -9.84
N SER A 415 11.43 -18.89 -10.80
CA SER A 415 10.75 -17.65 -11.17
C SER A 415 9.40 -17.86 -11.87
N ALA A 416 9.28 -18.95 -12.66
CA ALA A 416 8.04 -19.26 -13.37
C ALA A 416 6.87 -19.56 -12.45
N ASN A 417 7.17 -20.04 -11.26
CA ASN A 417 6.18 -20.56 -10.33
C ASN A 417 6.12 -19.83 -8.99
N TYR A 418 6.86 -18.74 -8.79
CA TYR A 418 6.95 -18.06 -7.50
C TYR A 418 5.63 -17.37 -7.11
N PRO A 419 5.08 -17.63 -5.90
CA PRO A 419 3.78 -17.09 -5.48
C PRO A 419 3.89 -15.65 -4.93
N TRP A 420 4.68 -14.78 -5.55
CA TRP A 420 4.93 -13.43 -5.07
C TRP A 420 3.64 -12.63 -4.82
N LYS A 421 2.65 -12.79 -5.67
CA LYS A 421 1.36 -12.11 -5.55
C LYS A 421 0.64 -12.46 -4.25
N TRP A 422 0.75 -13.71 -3.79
CA TRP A 422 0.12 -14.09 -2.54
C TRP A 422 0.92 -13.62 -1.32
N ILE A 423 2.23 -13.79 -1.33
CA ILE A 423 3.08 -13.50 -0.17
C ILE A 423 3.03 -12.01 0.18
N HIS A 424 3.17 -11.13 -0.80
CA HIS A 424 3.06 -9.69 -0.53
C HIS A 424 1.63 -9.31 -0.08
N HIS A 425 0.61 -10.11 -0.43
CA HIS A 425 -0.74 -9.90 0.05
C HIS A 425 -0.88 -10.04 1.55
N LEU A 426 -0.24 -11.03 2.16
CA LEU A 426 -0.26 -11.19 3.60
C LEU A 426 0.28 -9.93 4.30
N ASN A 427 1.48 -9.47 3.90
CA ASN A 427 2.08 -8.25 4.45
C ASN A 427 1.20 -7.03 4.17
N ASN A 428 0.66 -6.92 2.96
CA ASN A 428 -0.21 -5.81 2.56
C ASN A 428 -1.55 -5.82 3.31
N TYR A 429 -2.10 -7.00 3.66
CA TYR A 429 -3.30 -7.11 4.49
C TYR A 429 -3.05 -6.58 5.90
N ILE A 430 -2.00 -7.06 6.56
CA ILE A 430 -1.63 -6.60 7.90
C ILE A 430 -1.37 -5.10 7.90
N TYR A 431 -0.58 -4.60 6.93
CA TYR A 431 -0.33 -3.18 6.76
C TYR A 431 -1.64 -2.37 6.61
N SER A 432 -2.51 -2.76 5.70
CA SER A 432 -3.73 -2.00 5.38
C SER A 432 -4.66 -1.87 6.58
N ARG A 433 -4.88 -2.96 7.30
CA ARG A 433 -5.78 -3.02 8.44
C ARG A 433 -5.24 -2.25 9.65
N LEU A 434 -3.94 -2.39 9.92
CA LEU A 434 -3.28 -1.67 11.01
C LEU A 434 -3.12 -0.18 10.68
N ALA A 435 -2.84 0.18 9.43
CA ALA A 435 -2.80 1.58 9.00
C ALA A 435 -4.17 2.27 9.10
N TRP A 436 -5.25 1.51 9.02
CA TRP A 436 -6.60 1.97 9.33
C TRP A 436 -6.81 2.21 10.84
N GLY A 437 -6.02 1.58 11.72
CA GLY A 437 -6.11 1.73 13.18
C GLY A 437 -6.79 0.58 13.90
N GLU A 438 -6.91 -0.57 13.23
CA GLU A 438 -7.41 -1.77 13.89
C GLU A 438 -6.35 -2.40 14.80
N LYS A 439 -6.79 -3.17 15.79
CA LYS A 439 -5.88 -3.80 16.73
C LYS A 439 -5.22 -5.03 16.12
N TYR A 440 -3.94 -5.18 16.38
CA TYR A 440 -3.13 -6.27 15.84
C TYR A 440 -3.75 -7.65 16.09
N GLU A 441 -4.17 -7.92 17.33
CA GLU A 441 -4.75 -9.20 17.72
C GLU A 441 -6.07 -9.48 16.98
N GLU A 442 -6.90 -8.45 16.79
CA GLU A 442 -8.18 -8.57 16.05
C GLU A 442 -7.92 -8.84 14.55
N VAL A 443 -6.89 -8.19 13.97
CA VAL A 443 -6.51 -8.39 12.57
C VAL A 443 -5.95 -9.80 12.33
N LEU A 444 -5.12 -10.30 13.25
CA LEU A 444 -4.62 -11.69 13.17
C LEU A 444 -5.76 -12.69 13.34
N GLU A 445 -6.63 -12.49 14.34
CA GLU A 445 -7.80 -13.34 14.58
C GLU A 445 -8.66 -13.44 13.31
N GLU A 446 -8.93 -12.31 12.69
CA GLU A 446 -9.71 -12.25 11.46
C GLU A 446 -9.00 -12.96 10.31
N TYR A 447 -7.72 -12.68 10.07
CA TYR A 447 -6.96 -13.31 8.99
C TYR A 447 -6.91 -14.83 9.12
N PHE A 448 -6.61 -15.32 10.33
CA PHE A 448 -6.44 -16.75 10.55
C PHE A 448 -7.77 -17.51 10.74
N SER A 449 -8.89 -16.82 10.97
CA SER A 449 -10.21 -17.47 11.08
C SER A 449 -10.62 -18.23 9.81
N VAL A 450 -10.09 -17.83 8.65
CA VAL A 450 -10.34 -18.52 7.37
C VAL A 450 -9.71 -19.91 7.30
N PHE A 451 -8.74 -20.23 8.17
CA PHE A 451 -8.10 -21.55 8.29
C PHE A 451 -8.91 -22.53 9.16
N LYS A 452 -10.00 -22.08 9.76
CA LYS A 452 -10.91 -22.88 10.60
C LYS A 452 -10.17 -23.59 11.74
N GLU A 453 -10.26 -24.93 11.80
CA GLU A 453 -9.68 -25.73 12.87
C GLU A 453 -8.12 -25.71 12.87
N GLU A 454 -7.50 -25.38 11.74
CA GLU A 454 -6.04 -25.29 11.61
C GLU A 454 -5.47 -23.89 11.92
N LYS A 455 -6.33 -22.95 12.35
CA LYS A 455 -5.99 -21.55 12.61
C LYS A 455 -4.71 -21.38 13.44
N ASP A 456 -4.64 -22.01 14.61
CA ASP A 456 -3.52 -21.85 15.55
C ASP A 456 -2.21 -22.42 14.97
N ILE A 457 -2.31 -23.49 14.17
CA ILE A 457 -1.16 -24.11 13.51
C ILE A 457 -0.57 -23.14 12.48
N PHE A 458 -1.40 -22.58 11.58
CA PHE A 458 -0.94 -21.68 10.54
C PHE A 458 -0.47 -20.34 11.11
N GLN A 459 -1.14 -19.81 12.12
CA GLN A 459 -0.71 -18.59 12.80
C GLN A 459 0.67 -18.78 13.43
N LYS A 460 0.86 -19.83 14.22
CA LYS A 460 2.15 -20.15 14.81
C LYS A 460 3.23 -20.33 13.75
N MET A 461 2.94 -21.07 12.69
CA MET A 461 3.87 -21.33 11.61
C MET A 461 4.35 -20.05 10.92
N LEU A 462 3.46 -19.14 10.57
CA LEU A 462 3.84 -17.89 9.89
C LEU A 462 4.61 -16.95 10.84
N LEU A 463 4.27 -16.91 12.13
CA LEU A 463 5.03 -16.17 13.14
C LEU A 463 6.43 -16.76 13.37
N ASP A 464 6.58 -18.06 13.33
CA ASP A 464 7.89 -18.73 13.43
C ASP A 464 8.72 -18.46 12.16
N LEU A 465 8.11 -18.49 10.97
CA LEU A 465 8.76 -18.16 9.71
C LEU A 465 9.20 -16.69 9.66
N GLU A 466 8.42 -15.75 10.19
CA GLU A 466 8.85 -14.35 10.34
C GLU A 466 10.18 -14.26 11.07
N LYS A 467 10.31 -14.92 12.24
CA LYS A 467 11.53 -14.91 13.04
C LYS A 467 12.71 -15.59 12.35
N LEU A 468 12.46 -16.68 11.65
CA LEU A 468 13.50 -17.47 10.99
C LEU A 468 14.02 -16.82 9.71
N ILE A 469 13.16 -16.12 8.96
CA ILE A 469 13.47 -15.66 7.60
C ILE A 469 13.74 -14.16 7.54
N SER A 470 13.12 -13.34 8.39
CA SER A 470 13.32 -11.89 8.35
C SER A 470 14.79 -11.44 8.49
N PRO A 471 15.69 -12.13 9.22
CA PRO A 471 17.10 -11.78 9.25
C PRO A 471 17.79 -11.84 7.88
N TYR A 472 17.23 -12.58 6.92
CA TYR A 472 17.76 -12.68 5.55
C TYR A 472 17.14 -11.69 4.58
N SER A 473 16.12 -11.00 5.01
CA SER A 473 15.48 -9.93 4.26
C SER A 473 16.21 -8.63 4.48
N LYS A 474 17.52 -8.66 4.26
CA LYS A 474 18.33 -7.46 4.27
C LYS A 474 18.62 -7.07 2.85
N TRP A 475 18.44 -5.81 2.56
CA TRP A 475 18.71 -5.24 1.25
C TRP A 475 20.07 -5.64 0.67
N ASN A 476 21.09 -5.78 1.51
CA ASN A 476 22.47 -6.09 1.11
C ASN A 476 22.86 -7.57 1.24
N VAL A 477 21.90 -8.46 1.42
CA VAL A 477 22.20 -9.90 1.48
C VAL A 477 21.88 -10.53 0.14
N PRO A 478 22.87 -10.85 -0.70
CA PRO A 478 22.63 -11.56 -1.94
C PRO A 478 22.28 -13.01 -1.61
N LEU A 479 21.07 -13.42 -1.86
CA LEU A 479 20.68 -14.83 -1.85
C LEU A 479 21.16 -15.53 -3.11
N PHE A 480 21.23 -14.81 -4.22
CA PHE A 480 21.75 -15.31 -5.50
C PHE A 480 22.88 -14.43 -6.02
N PRO A 481 23.96 -15.02 -6.60
CA PRO A 481 25.14 -14.29 -7.06
C PRO A 481 24.89 -13.20 -8.09
N ALA A 482 23.79 -13.29 -8.84
CA ALA A 482 23.42 -12.30 -9.85
C ALA A 482 22.85 -10.99 -9.25
N ARG A 483 22.63 -10.95 -7.93
CA ARG A 483 22.00 -9.83 -7.24
C ARG A 483 23.02 -9.05 -6.43
N VAL A 484 23.85 -8.31 -7.11
CA VAL A 484 24.78 -7.37 -6.47
C VAL A 484 24.02 -6.06 -6.22
N VAL A 485 23.54 -5.89 -4.99
CA VAL A 485 22.77 -4.71 -4.64
C VAL A 485 23.67 -3.61 -4.09
N ASP A 486 24.68 -3.94 -3.30
CA ASP A 486 25.67 -2.99 -2.80
C ASP A 486 27.05 -3.65 -2.67
N PRO A 487 27.93 -3.43 -3.64
CA PRO A 487 29.27 -4.03 -3.62
C PRO A 487 30.16 -3.50 -2.48
N GLU A 488 29.88 -2.34 -1.91
CA GLU A 488 30.72 -1.74 -0.86
C GLU A 488 30.39 -2.29 0.55
N LYS A 489 29.19 -2.84 0.73
CA LYS A 489 28.73 -3.37 2.03
C LYS A 489 28.82 -4.89 2.15
N LEU A 490 29.25 -5.58 1.10
CA LEU A 490 29.31 -7.03 1.06
C LEU A 490 30.67 -7.54 1.53
N ASP A 491 30.71 -7.96 2.77
CA ASP A 491 31.58 -9.08 3.11
C ASP A 491 30.91 -10.36 2.59
N LEU A 492 31.13 -10.63 1.31
CA LEU A 492 30.47 -11.72 0.57
C LEU A 492 30.65 -13.08 1.24
N LEU A 493 31.79 -13.31 1.88
CA LEU A 493 32.10 -14.60 2.51
C LEU A 493 31.38 -14.78 3.84
N ALA A 494 31.42 -13.77 4.71
CA ALA A 494 30.79 -13.83 6.03
C ALA A 494 29.26 -13.87 5.93
N SER A 495 28.67 -13.06 5.06
CA SER A 495 27.22 -13.05 4.79
C SER A 495 26.74 -14.39 4.25
N SER A 496 27.47 -14.98 3.34
CA SER A 496 27.16 -16.27 2.72
C SER A 496 27.19 -17.43 3.73
N LEU A 497 28.22 -17.50 4.60
CA LEU A 497 28.32 -18.52 5.65
C LEU A 497 27.21 -18.41 6.70
N GLN A 498 26.85 -17.20 7.09
CA GLN A 498 25.76 -16.96 8.03
C GLN A 498 24.43 -17.42 7.44
N ILE A 499 24.13 -17.06 6.20
CA ILE A 499 22.91 -17.48 5.48
C ILE A 499 22.82 -19.00 5.42
N SER A 500 23.89 -19.69 5.06
CA SER A 500 23.89 -21.15 4.95
C SER A 500 23.54 -21.85 6.28
N THR A 501 24.03 -21.33 7.41
CA THR A 501 23.76 -21.89 8.73
C THR A 501 22.28 -21.72 9.12
N GLU A 502 21.72 -20.58 8.86
CA GLU A 502 20.37 -20.22 9.26
C GLU A 502 19.33 -20.79 8.28
N LEU A 503 19.64 -20.88 6.97
CA LEU A 503 18.83 -21.63 6.01
C LEU A 503 18.73 -23.13 6.39
N LYS A 504 19.76 -23.72 6.99
CA LYS A 504 19.68 -25.08 7.56
C LYS A 504 18.67 -25.16 8.71
N ALA A 505 18.62 -24.17 9.59
CA ALA A 505 17.63 -24.10 10.66
C ALA A 505 16.21 -23.97 10.09
N THR A 506 16.03 -23.13 9.08
CA THR A 506 14.77 -22.99 8.35
C THR A 506 14.37 -24.28 7.65
N ASP A 507 15.31 -24.97 6.98
CA ASP A 507 15.05 -26.24 6.31
C ASP A 507 14.66 -27.34 7.32
N SER A 508 15.34 -27.40 8.47
CA SER A 508 14.98 -28.30 9.56
C SER A 508 13.54 -28.05 10.05
N TYR A 509 13.16 -26.80 10.24
CA TYR A 509 11.79 -26.45 10.61
C TYR A 509 10.78 -26.80 9.53
N LEU A 510 11.04 -26.43 8.28
CA LEU A 510 10.17 -26.70 7.15
C LEU A 510 10.00 -28.21 6.90
N SER A 511 11.02 -29.04 7.23
CA SER A 511 10.94 -30.50 7.09
C SER A 511 9.94 -31.14 8.04
N THR A 512 9.54 -30.46 9.11
CA THR A 512 8.50 -30.94 10.04
C THR A 512 7.08 -30.75 9.50
N ILE A 513 6.91 -30.02 8.39
CA ILE A 513 5.61 -29.72 7.80
C ILE A 513 5.32 -30.73 6.70
N GLU A 514 4.19 -31.43 6.79
CA GLU A 514 3.76 -32.36 5.74
C GLU A 514 3.27 -31.62 4.50
N LEU A 515 3.85 -31.96 3.33
CA LEU A 515 3.59 -31.29 2.06
C LEU A 515 2.95 -32.20 1.00
N SER A 516 2.49 -33.38 1.37
CA SER A 516 1.97 -34.38 0.42
C SER A 516 0.77 -33.89 -0.43
N GLU A 517 0.07 -32.87 0.03
CA GLU A 517 -1.08 -32.29 -0.67
C GLU A 517 -0.69 -31.18 -1.67
N ILE A 518 0.58 -30.76 -1.72
CA ILE A 518 1.02 -29.58 -2.50
C ILE A 518 1.50 -29.94 -3.89
N GLU A 519 2.04 -31.13 -4.10
CA GLU A 519 2.55 -31.54 -5.41
C GLU A 519 1.53 -31.38 -6.55
N PRO A 520 0.22 -31.67 -6.36
CA PRO A 520 -0.80 -31.40 -7.36
C PRO A 520 -1.02 -29.91 -7.64
N LEU A 521 -0.82 -29.03 -6.64
CA LEU A 521 -1.05 -27.59 -6.76
C LEU A 521 0.03 -26.92 -7.60
N VAL A 522 1.27 -27.41 -7.55
CA VAL A 522 2.39 -26.90 -8.35
C VAL A 522 2.11 -27.04 -9.85
N ALA A 523 1.47 -28.11 -10.26
CA ALA A 523 1.11 -28.35 -11.66
C ALA A 523 0.01 -27.39 -12.18
N ILE A 524 -0.82 -26.84 -11.30
CA ILE A 524 -1.95 -25.96 -11.65
C ILE A 524 -1.50 -24.49 -11.79
N GLN A 525 -0.41 -24.11 -11.15
CA GLN A 525 0.06 -22.71 -11.06
C GLN A 525 0.62 -22.10 -12.33
N THR A 526 0.82 -22.84 -13.36
CA THR A 526 1.18 -22.28 -14.68
C THR A 526 0.11 -21.36 -15.28
N LYS A 527 -1.03 -21.18 -14.60
CA LYS A 527 -2.22 -20.48 -15.11
C LYS A 527 -2.71 -19.38 -14.18
N ASP A 528 -1.96 -18.43 -13.74
CA ASP A 528 -2.38 -17.15 -13.10
C ASP A 528 -3.73 -17.10 -12.31
N ASN A 529 -4.24 -18.23 -11.83
CA ASN A 529 -5.56 -18.36 -11.22
C ASN A 529 -5.51 -18.36 -9.69
N TYR A 530 -5.14 -17.21 -9.09
CA TYR A 530 -5.12 -17.03 -7.62
C TYR A 530 -6.49 -17.17 -6.96
N SER A 531 -7.55 -16.79 -7.66
CA SER A 531 -8.92 -16.84 -7.15
C SER A 531 -9.40 -18.28 -6.86
N THR A 532 -8.70 -19.29 -7.35
CA THR A 532 -9.07 -20.70 -7.14
C THR A 532 -8.44 -21.31 -5.89
N PHE A 533 -7.35 -20.73 -5.35
CA PHE A 533 -6.67 -21.28 -4.17
C PHE A 533 -7.29 -20.79 -2.87
N THR A 534 -7.40 -21.70 -1.91
CA THR A 534 -7.74 -21.35 -0.53
C THR A 534 -6.55 -20.69 0.17
N PRO A 535 -6.76 -19.91 1.25
CA PRO A 535 -5.66 -19.40 2.08
C PRO A 535 -4.71 -20.50 2.57
N ARG A 536 -5.23 -21.67 2.91
CA ARG A 536 -4.46 -22.85 3.30
C ARG A 536 -3.54 -23.31 2.18
N GLU A 537 -4.09 -23.52 0.99
CA GLU A 537 -3.32 -23.95 -0.18
C GLU A 537 -2.23 -22.95 -0.55
N MET A 538 -2.52 -21.65 -0.49
CA MET A 538 -1.53 -20.60 -0.75
C MET A 538 -0.39 -20.61 0.26
N THR A 539 -0.71 -20.82 1.55
CA THR A 539 0.31 -20.88 2.60
C THR A 539 1.20 -22.10 2.48
N LEU A 540 0.61 -23.27 2.22
CA LEU A 540 1.36 -24.49 1.97
C LEU A 540 2.25 -24.36 0.73
N PHE A 541 1.77 -23.67 -0.28
CA PHE A 541 2.53 -23.39 -1.49
C PHE A 541 3.74 -22.46 -1.22
N TYR A 542 3.59 -21.47 -0.37
CA TYR A 542 4.71 -20.65 0.09
C TYR A 542 5.79 -21.50 0.80
N ILE A 543 5.39 -22.42 1.66
CA ILE A 543 6.31 -23.34 2.33
C ILE A 543 7.07 -24.22 1.33
N TYR A 544 6.38 -24.73 0.33
CA TYR A 544 7.00 -25.46 -0.77
C TYR A 544 8.09 -24.63 -1.46
N TYR A 545 7.82 -23.35 -1.70
CA TYR A 545 8.79 -22.44 -2.30
C TYR A 545 10.01 -22.22 -1.43
N LEU A 546 9.82 -21.99 -0.14
CA LEU A 546 10.93 -21.84 0.79
C LEU A 546 11.84 -23.09 0.78
N ARG A 547 11.25 -24.27 0.71
CA ARG A 547 12.02 -25.53 0.58
C ARG A 547 12.78 -25.60 -0.75
N LEU A 548 12.16 -25.22 -1.83
CA LEU A 548 12.80 -25.23 -3.14
C LEU A 548 13.98 -24.26 -3.19
N ILE A 549 13.80 -23.04 -2.67
CA ILE A 549 14.85 -22.03 -2.59
C ILE A 549 16.00 -22.54 -1.71
N ASN A 550 15.74 -23.07 -0.53
CA ASN A 550 16.75 -23.65 0.34
C ASN A 550 17.54 -24.77 -0.36
N LYS A 551 16.86 -25.64 -1.10
CA LYS A 551 17.49 -26.74 -1.84
C LYS A 551 18.39 -26.25 -2.97
N ILE A 552 17.96 -25.20 -3.71
CA ILE A 552 18.76 -24.60 -4.78
C ILE A 552 20.00 -23.95 -4.18
N TYR A 553 19.82 -23.21 -3.09
CA TYR A 553 20.90 -22.52 -2.42
C TYR A 553 21.96 -23.46 -1.85
N SER A 554 21.55 -24.56 -1.21
CA SER A 554 22.45 -25.60 -0.69
C SER A 554 23.27 -26.26 -1.81
N LYS A 555 22.66 -26.52 -2.98
CA LYS A 555 23.37 -27.11 -4.14
C LYS A 555 24.38 -26.16 -4.78
N GLU A 556 24.12 -24.88 -4.84
CA GLU A 556 25.07 -23.89 -5.37
C GLU A 556 26.29 -23.74 -4.47
N TRP A 557 26.14 -24.03 -3.17
CA TRP A 557 27.23 -24.02 -2.20
C TRP A 557 28.13 -25.24 -2.32
N GLU A 558 27.54 -26.44 -2.37
CA GLU A 558 28.27 -27.69 -2.56
C GLU A 558 29.07 -27.74 -3.86
N SER A 559 28.68 -26.96 -4.86
CA SER A 559 29.40 -26.88 -6.15
C SER A 559 30.56 -25.88 -6.17
N LYS A 560 30.76 -25.09 -5.10
CA LYS A 560 31.84 -24.11 -4.96
C LYS A 560 32.96 -24.54 -4.02
N ASP A 561 32.75 -25.61 -3.22
CA ASP A 561 33.75 -26.32 -2.45
C ASP A 561 34.37 -27.44 -3.29
#